data_29cc54aefd15f47860b19dd8f7d12603
#
_entry.id   29cc54aefd15f47860b19dd8f7d12603
#
_cell.length_a   1.000
_cell.length_b   1.000
_cell.length_c   1.000
_cell.angle_alpha   90.00
_cell.angle_beta   90.00
_cell.angle_gamma   90.00
#
_symmetry.space_group_name_H-M   'P 1'
#
loop_
_entity.id
_entity.type
_entity.pdbx_description
1 polymer ?
#
loop_
_entity_poly.entity_id
_entity_poly.type
_entity_poly.pdbx_seq_one_letter_code
_entity_poly.pdbx_strand_id
1 'polypeptide(L)'
;MRDRIGVLGSLCNPPHVGHVALARAAAAQLELARVLLVPTGAPSHRPAPAEGPDVRWRLAEAVAADAPVFEASRVEVDRPGPSYMADTLLGLAPLGELVLLLGSDQYAALDTWREPDLVRARCRIAVAERPGTPLPPGDHETIAMEPIDVSSSEVRRRVRAGEPIEGLVTPHVEARIRADGLYL
;
A
#
# COMPACT_ATOMS: atom_id res chain seq x y z
N MET A 1 25.86 -6.24 2.97
CA MET A 1 24.75 -6.42 2.03
C MET A 1 23.77 -5.29 2.35
N ARG A 2 23.17 -4.62 1.36
CA ARG A 2 22.17 -3.59 1.64
C ARG A 2 20.87 -4.26 2.03
N ASP A 3 20.13 -3.66 2.98
CA ASP A 3 18.81 -4.15 3.38
C ASP A 3 17.84 -4.08 2.20
N ARG A 4 17.04 -5.13 2.03
CA ARG A 4 15.90 -5.11 1.09
C ARG A 4 14.69 -4.53 1.79
N ILE A 5 14.09 -3.52 1.17
CA ILE A 5 12.99 -2.75 1.75
C ILE A 5 11.79 -2.83 0.82
N GLY A 6 10.70 -3.40 1.31
CA GLY A 6 9.42 -3.38 0.61
C GLY A 6 8.81 -1.97 0.61
N VAL A 7 8.24 -1.58 -0.51
CA VAL A 7 7.49 -0.31 -0.63
C VAL A 7 6.07 -0.64 -1.06
N LEU A 8 5.11 -0.46 -0.18
CA LEU A 8 3.68 -0.64 -0.45
C LEU A 8 2.98 0.72 -0.46
N GLY A 9 2.85 1.29 -1.67
CA GLY A 9 2.09 2.51 -1.89
C GLY A 9 0.59 2.24 -1.98
N SER A 10 -0.21 2.94 -1.21
CA SER A 10 -1.66 2.87 -1.33
C SER A 10 -2.32 4.15 -0.83
N LEU A 11 -3.59 4.35 -1.20
CA LEU A 11 -4.34 5.50 -0.69
C LEU A 11 -4.55 5.42 0.84
N CYS A 12 -4.50 4.22 1.43
CA CYS A 12 -4.76 3.97 2.86
C CYS A 12 -6.11 4.54 3.35
N ASN A 13 -7.19 4.32 2.59
CA ASN A 13 -8.50 4.95 2.87
C ASN A 13 -9.67 3.95 3.00
N PRO A 14 -9.69 3.05 3.99
CA PRO A 14 -8.58 2.63 4.85
C PRO A 14 -7.69 1.56 4.20
N PRO A 15 -6.52 1.24 4.78
CA PRO A 15 -5.83 0.02 4.48
C PRO A 15 -6.66 -1.18 4.97
N HIS A 16 -6.57 -2.33 4.28
CA HIS A 16 -7.37 -3.51 4.56
C HIS A 16 -6.50 -4.77 4.58
N VAL A 17 -7.09 -5.90 4.98
CA VAL A 17 -6.35 -7.18 5.15
C VAL A 17 -5.64 -7.63 3.88
N GLY A 18 -6.12 -7.30 2.69
CA GLY A 18 -5.43 -7.59 1.42
C GLY A 18 -4.08 -6.87 1.29
N HIS A 19 -3.96 -5.62 1.75
CA HIS A 19 -2.68 -4.91 1.79
C HIS A 19 -1.72 -5.57 2.80
N VAL A 20 -2.23 -5.94 3.97
CA VAL A 20 -1.44 -6.57 5.03
C VAL A 20 -0.94 -7.95 4.60
N ALA A 21 -1.79 -8.74 3.95
CA ALA A 21 -1.43 -10.06 3.43
C ALA A 21 -0.32 -9.98 2.39
N LEU A 22 -0.46 -9.04 1.41
CA LEU A 22 0.59 -8.79 0.42
C LEU A 22 1.92 -8.39 1.08
N ALA A 23 1.89 -7.45 2.01
CA ALA A 23 3.09 -6.99 2.71
C ALA A 23 3.77 -8.12 3.50
N ARG A 24 3.00 -8.96 4.21
CA ARG A 24 3.51 -10.11 4.96
C ARG A 24 4.09 -11.19 4.06
N ALA A 25 3.36 -11.56 3.00
CA ALA A 25 3.81 -12.58 2.06
C ALA A 25 5.12 -12.15 1.37
N ALA A 26 5.19 -10.90 0.91
CA ALA A 26 6.39 -10.35 0.30
C ALA A 26 7.57 -10.30 1.29
N ALA A 27 7.33 -9.86 2.54
CA ALA A 27 8.37 -9.80 3.55
C ALA A 27 9.01 -11.17 3.80
N ALA A 28 8.17 -12.22 3.90
CA ALA A 28 8.65 -13.59 4.13
C ALA A 28 9.34 -14.20 2.91
N GLN A 29 8.76 -14.07 1.70
CA GLN A 29 9.26 -14.72 0.49
C GLN A 29 10.50 -14.04 -0.09
N LEU A 30 10.64 -12.72 0.09
CA LEU A 30 11.76 -11.94 -0.44
C LEU A 30 12.79 -11.55 0.64
N GLU A 31 12.62 -12.05 1.87
CA GLU A 31 13.50 -11.76 3.01
C GLU A 31 13.70 -10.24 3.20
N LEU A 32 12.57 -9.49 3.20
CA LEU A 32 12.63 -8.04 3.37
C LEU A 32 12.95 -7.69 4.83
N ALA A 33 13.91 -6.80 5.04
CA ALA A 33 14.25 -6.29 6.37
C ALA A 33 13.08 -5.50 7.00
N ARG A 34 12.32 -4.79 6.16
CA ARG A 34 11.08 -4.08 6.53
C ARG A 34 10.22 -3.80 5.32
N VAL A 35 8.95 -3.46 5.55
CA VAL A 35 8.00 -2.99 4.54
C VAL A 35 7.51 -1.60 4.93
N LEU A 36 7.77 -0.62 4.08
CA LEU A 36 7.27 0.73 4.20
C LEU A 36 5.84 0.80 3.66
N LEU A 37 4.89 1.11 4.53
CA LEU A 37 3.52 1.45 4.16
C LEU A 37 3.51 2.94 3.80
N VAL A 38 3.30 3.25 2.54
CA VAL A 38 3.38 4.63 2.02
C VAL A 38 1.98 5.12 1.65
N PRO A 39 1.29 5.84 2.56
CA PRO A 39 0.02 6.47 2.23
C PRO A 39 0.23 7.59 1.22
N THR A 40 -0.55 7.58 0.15
CA THR A 40 -0.51 8.61 -0.89
C THR A 40 -0.77 10.00 -0.29
N GLY A 41 0.12 10.94 -0.49
CA GLY A 41 -0.05 12.32 -0.05
C GLY A 41 -1.20 13.00 -0.80
N ALA A 42 -0.94 13.52 -1.99
CA ALA A 42 -1.93 14.09 -2.89
C ALA A 42 -2.08 13.19 -4.14
N PRO A 43 -3.21 12.46 -4.30
CA PRO A 43 -3.40 11.59 -5.47
C PRO A 43 -3.40 12.40 -6.77
N SER A 44 -2.69 11.89 -7.80
CA SER A 44 -2.49 12.58 -9.07
C SER A 44 -3.52 12.21 -10.15
N HIS A 45 -4.18 11.04 -10.01
CA HIS A 45 -5.04 10.45 -11.05
C HIS A 45 -6.48 10.19 -10.58
N ARG A 46 -6.85 10.68 -9.40
CA ARG A 46 -8.21 10.60 -8.84
C ARG A 46 -8.46 11.78 -7.90
N PRO A 47 -9.71 12.12 -7.61
CA PRO A 47 -10.04 13.11 -6.58
C PRO A 47 -9.45 12.73 -5.22
N ALA A 48 -9.00 13.73 -4.47
CA ALA A 48 -8.57 13.52 -3.10
C ALA A 48 -9.76 13.03 -2.24
N PRO A 49 -9.55 12.02 -1.37
CA PRO A 49 -10.58 11.60 -0.43
C PRO A 49 -10.85 12.69 0.62
N ALA A 50 -12.01 12.61 1.27
CA ALA A 50 -12.35 13.51 2.37
C ALA A 50 -11.35 13.40 3.54
N GLU A 51 -10.87 12.18 3.78
CA GLU A 51 -9.83 11.91 4.78
C GLU A 51 -8.48 12.44 4.29
N GLY A 52 -8.00 13.48 4.93
CA GLY A 52 -6.72 14.12 4.62
C GLY A 52 -5.51 13.17 4.77
N PRO A 53 -4.33 13.57 4.25
CA PRO A 53 -3.14 12.72 4.24
C PRO A 53 -2.69 12.31 5.65
N ASP A 54 -2.80 13.18 6.66
CA ASP A 54 -2.46 12.84 8.05
C ASP A 54 -3.40 11.80 8.68
N VAL A 55 -4.69 11.82 8.35
CA VAL A 55 -5.64 10.80 8.78
C VAL A 55 -5.25 9.46 8.18
N ARG A 56 -4.96 9.43 6.89
CA ARG A 56 -4.57 8.22 6.18
C ARG A 56 -3.21 7.67 6.62
N TRP A 57 -2.30 8.56 7.01
CA TRP A 57 -1.04 8.16 7.64
C TRP A 57 -1.27 7.49 9.00
N ARG A 58 -2.14 8.04 9.88
CA ARG A 58 -2.49 7.38 11.15
C ARG A 58 -3.11 5.99 10.95
N LEU A 59 -3.84 5.78 9.85
CA LEU A 59 -4.34 4.44 9.49
C LEU A 59 -3.21 3.50 9.05
N ALA A 60 -2.19 4.00 8.35
CA ALA A 60 -0.99 3.22 8.03
C ALA A 60 -0.17 2.88 9.29
N GLU A 61 -0.06 3.81 10.26
CA GLU A 61 0.55 3.53 11.58
C GLU A 61 -0.20 2.43 12.33
N ALA A 62 -1.54 2.43 12.25
CA ALA A 62 -2.34 1.37 12.86
C ALA A 62 -2.01 -0.01 12.26
N VAL A 63 -1.75 -0.10 10.93
CA VAL A 63 -1.23 -1.33 10.32
C VAL A 63 0.19 -1.62 10.76
N ALA A 64 1.05 -0.62 10.88
CA ALA A 64 2.44 -0.83 11.31
C ALA A 64 2.54 -1.42 12.72
N ALA A 65 1.56 -1.15 13.58
CA ALA A 65 1.47 -1.75 14.91
C ALA A 65 1.17 -3.28 14.89
N ASP A 66 0.74 -3.84 13.77
CA ASP A 66 0.38 -5.26 13.66
C ASP A 66 1.59 -6.20 13.51
N ALA A 67 2.77 -5.69 13.11
CA ALA A 67 3.97 -6.50 12.99
C ALA A 67 5.25 -5.64 12.95
N PRO A 68 6.36 -6.09 13.58
CA PRO A 68 7.63 -5.34 13.63
C PRO A 68 8.26 -5.07 12.26
N VAL A 69 7.90 -5.85 11.24
CA VAL A 69 8.40 -5.68 9.87
C VAL A 69 7.74 -4.51 9.15
N PHE A 70 6.64 -3.98 9.66
CA PHE A 70 5.92 -2.86 9.05
C PHE A 70 6.34 -1.52 9.64
N GLU A 71 6.47 -0.53 8.77
CA GLU A 71 6.80 0.86 9.14
C GLU A 71 5.93 1.81 8.30
N ALA A 72 5.24 2.76 8.92
CA ALA A 72 4.49 3.79 8.21
C ALA A 72 5.43 4.92 7.78
N SER A 73 5.46 5.25 6.50
CA SER A 73 6.33 6.28 5.94
C SER A 73 5.54 7.54 5.56
N ARG A 74 6.06 8.70 5.96
CA ARG A 74 5.49 10.00 5.61
C ARG A 74 6.02 10.60 4.31
N VAL A 75 6.86 9.88 3.56
CA VAL A 75 7.59 10.39 2.39
C VAL A 75 6.71 11.10 1.35
N GLU A 76 5.44 10.67 1.18
CA GLU A 76 4.48 11.35 0.30
C GLU A 76 3.61 12.35 1.04
N VAL A 77 3.31 12.10 2.32
CA VAL A 77 2.46 12.97 3.15
C VAL A 77 3.14 14.32 3.39
N ASP A 78 4.44 14.31 3.61
CA ASP A 78 5.23 15.53 3.88
C ASP A 78 5.73 16.22 2.60
N ARG A 79 5.59 15.56 1.45
CA ARG A 79 6.01 16.14 0.16
C ARG A 79 4.88 17.01 -0.42
N PRO A 80 5.15 18.29 -0.77
CA PRO A 80 4.16 19.12 -1.44
C PRO A 80 3.90 18.64 -2.88
N GLY A 81 2.68 18.88 -3.36
CA GLY A 81 2.28 18.55 -4.72
C GLY A 81 1.81 17.10 -4.92
N PRO A 82 1.54 16.69 -6.16
CA PRO A 82 1.04 15.36 -6.48
C PRO A 82 2.02 14.25 -6.14
N SER A 83 1.50 13.12 -5.65
CA SER A 83 2.28 11.92 -5.36
C SER A 83 2.49 11.10 -6.62
N TYR A 84 3.76 10.86 -6.96
CA TYR A 84 4.18 9.95 -8.02
C TYR A 84 5.18 8.94 -7.47
N MET A 85 5.00 7.67 -7.83
CA MET A 85 5.87 6.59 -7.34
C MET A 85 7.33 6.78 -7.73
N ALA A 86 7.63 7.32 -8.92
CA ALA A 86 8.98 7.65 -9.34
C ALA A 86 9.70 8.56 -8.33
N ASP A 87 9.04 9.65 -7.91
CA ASP A 87 9.59 10.58 -6.92
C ASP A 87 9.74 9.93 -5.53
N THR A 88 8.80 9.07 -5.18
CA THR A 88 8.81 8.33 -3.91
C THR A 88 9.99 7.38 -3.83
N LEU A 89 10.25 6.60 -4.89
CA LEU A 89 11.40 5.70 -4.97
C LEU A 89 12.73 6.46 -4.93
N LEU A 90 12.82 7.64 -5.57
CA LEU A 90 14.01 8.50 -5.48
C LEU A 90 14.26 8.95 -4.04
N GLY A 91 13.21 9.36 -3.32
CA GLY A 91 13.33 9.76 -1.91
C GLY A 91 13.71 8.62 -0.97
N LEU A 92 13.29 7.39 -1.28
CA LEU A 92 13.56 6.20 -0.48
C LEU A 92 14.88 5.50 -0.85
N ALA A 93 15.48 5.79 -2.00
CA ALA A 93 16.70 5.13 -2.51
C ALA A 93 17.89 5.10 -1.52
N PRO A 94 18.11 6.11 -0.65
CA PRO A 94 19.19 6.06 0.33
C PRO A 94 19.02 4.96 1.39
N LEU A 95 17.80 4.44 1.59
CA LEU A 95 17.49 3.47 2.65
C LEU A 95 18.00 2.06 2.35
N GLY A 96 18.09 1.67 1.08
CA GLY A 96 18.52 0.32 0.70
C GLY A 96 18.12 -0.10 -0.71
N GLU A 97 18.02 -1.41 -0.94
CA GLU A 97 17.47 -2.01 -2.16
C GLU A 97 15.94 -2.01 -2.07
N LEU A 98 15.26 -1.28 -2.96
CA LEU A 98 13.81 -1.15 -2.92
C LEU A 98 13.13 -2.27 -3.71
N VAL A 99 12.05 -2.80 -3.15
CA VAL A 99 11.14 -3.76 -3.78
C VAL A 99 9.74 -3.17 -3.75
N LEU A 100 9.22 -2.76 -4.90
CA LEU A 100 7.87 -2.21 -5.03
C LEU A 100 6.84 -3.34 -5.03
N LEU A 101 5.91 -3.30 -4.08
CA LEU A 101 4.88 -4.33 -3.90
C LEU A 101 3.57 -3.87 -4.57
N LEU A 102 3.08 -4.65 -5.54
CA LEU A 102 1.90 -4.33 -6.33
C LEU A 102 0.90 -5.48 -6.35
N GLY A 103 -0.37 -5.15 -6.50
CA GLY A 103 -1.36 -6.09 -7.03
C GLY A 103 -1.25 -6.17 -8.55
N SER A 104 -1.73 -7.28 -9.14
CA SER A 104 -1.72 -7.50 -10.59
C SER A 104 -2.42 -6.40 -11.38
N ASP A 105 -3.48 -5.80 -10.82
CA ASP A 105 -4.18 -4.65 -11.39
C ASP A 105 -3.29 -3.40 -11.51
N GLN A 106 -2.50 -3.11 -10.49
CA GLN A 106 -1.58 -1.97 -10.48
C GLN A 106 -0.38 -2.21 -11.40
N TYR A 107 0.13 -3.44 -11.44
CA TYR A 107 1.21 -3.79 -12.35
C TYR A 107 0.75 -3.72 -13.81
N ALA A 108 -0.46 -4.18 -14.14
CA ALA A 108 -1.03 -4.06 -15.48
C ALA A 108 -1.19 -2.59 -15.92
N ALA A 109 -1.40 -1.66 -14.97
CA ALA A 109 -1.52 -0.24 -15.24
C ALA A 109 -0.18 0.52 -15.21
N LEU A 110 0.95 -0.13 -14.88
CA LEU A 110 2.24 0.52 -14.62
C LEU A 110 2.72 1.41 -15.79
N ASP A 111 2.47 0.99 -17.04
CA ASP A 111 2.85 1.77 -18.23
C ASP A 111 2.11 3.10 -18.38
N THR A 112 1.01 3.27 -17.65
CA THR A 112 0.25 4.53 -17.59
C THR A 112 0.73 5.49 -16.50
N TRP A 113 1.65 5.03 -15.63
CA TRP A 113 2.19 5.86 -14.56
C TRP A 113 3.15 6.91 -15.09
N ARG A 114 3.37 7.95 -14.30
CA ARG A 114 4.41 8.93 -14.61
C ARG A 114 5.78 8.26 -14.49
N GLU A 115 6.59 8.38 -15.54
CA GLU A 115 7.97 7.88 -15.62
C GLU A 115 8.10 6.38 -15.28
N PRO A 116 7.36 5.49 -15.99
CA PRO A 116 7.33 4.06 -15.67
C PRO A 116 8.70 3.40 -15.80
N ASP A 117 9.53 3.86 -16.73
CA ASP A 117 10.90 3.36 -16.91
C ASP A 117 11.80 3.72 -15.73
N LEU A 118 11.60 4.90 -15.14
CA LEU A 118 12.33 5.28 -13.92
C LEU A 118 11.90 4.40 -12.74
N VAL A 119 10.60 4.08 -12.61
CA VAL A 119 10.11 3.15 -11.59
C VAL A 119 10.81 1.80 -11.74
N ARG A 120 10.83 1.21 -12.94
CA ARG A 120 11.51 -0.07 -13.22
C ARG A 120 13.01 -0.01 -12.95
N ALA A 121 13.66 1.09 -13.27
CA ALA A 121 15.10 1.26 -13.07
C ALA A 121 15.51 1.46 -11.60
N ARG A 122 14.57 1.83 -10.70
CA ARG A 122 14.87 2.21 -9.31
C ARG A 122 14.51 1.17 -8.27
N CYS A 123 13.75 0.14 -8.65
CA CYS A 123 13.36 -0.92 -7.73
C CYS A 123 13.15 -2.24 -8.45
N ARG A 124 13.21 -3.32 -7.70
CA ARG A 124 12.61 -4.60 -8.12
C ARG A 124 11.09 -4.49 -7.95
N ILE A 125 10.35 -5.20 -8.76
CA ILE A 125 8.88 -5.21 -8.68
C ILE A 125 8.44 -6.60 -8.25
N ALA A 126 7.58 -6.67 -7.24
CA ALA A 126 6.98 -7.91 -6.77
C ALA A 126 5.45 -7.79 -6.85
N VAL A 127 4.81 -8.78 -7.44
CA VAL A 127 3.39 -8.73 -7.79
C VAL A 127 2.64 -9.92 -7.21
N ALA A 128 1.52 -9.63 -6.54
CA ALA A 128 0.55 -10.65 -6.13
C ALA A 128 -0.69 -10.59 -7.02
N GLU A 129 -1.26 -11.76 -7.32
CA GLU A 129 -2.51 -11.85 -8.06
C GLU A 129 -3.68 -11.29 -7.25
N ARG A 130 -4.57 -10.58 -7.93
CA ARG A 130 -5.82 -10.10 -7.36
C ARG A 130 -7.02 -10.80 -7.97
N PRO A 131 -8.11 -11.00 -7.21
CA PRO A 131 -9.34 -11.57 -7.73
C PRO A 131 -9.78 -10.85 -9.01
N GLY A 132 -10.03 -11.62 -10.07
CA GLY A 132 -10.47 -11.08 -11.36
C GLY A 132 -9.39 -10.43 -12.24
N THR A 133 -8.15 -10.33 -11.77
CA THR A 133 -7.04 -9.79 -12.57
C THR A 133 -5.85 -10.74 -12.50
N PRO A 134 -5.70 -11.66 -13.47
CA PRO A 134 -4.57 -12.59 -13.50
C PRO A 134 -3.23 -11.85 -13.61
N LEU A 135 -2.16 -12.49 -13.19
CA LEU A 135 -0.81 -11.95 -13.32
C LEU A 135 -0.45 -11.72 -14.79
N PRO A 136 -0.20 -10.49 -15.22
CA PRO A 136 0.25 -10.24 -16.58
C PRO A 136 1.72 -10.68 -16.74
N PRO A 137 2.14 -11.06 -17.95
CA PRO A 137 3.54 -11.34 -18.22
C PRO A 137 4.39 -10.08 -18.04
N GLY A 138 5.65 -10.23 -17.61
CA GLY A 138 6.56 -9.10 -17.44
C GLY A 138 7.73 -9.42 -16.52
N ASP A 139 8.59 -8.42 -16.33
CA ASP A 139 9.75 -8.52 -15.44
C ASP A 139 9.33 -8.15 -14.00
N HIS A 140 8.88 -9.17 -13.27
CA HIS A 140 8.50 -9.05 -11.86
C HIS A 140 8.70 -10.37 -11.11
N GLU A 141 8.85 -10.29 -9.81
CA GLU A 141 8.78 -11.44 -8.92
C GLU A 141 7.33 -11.71 -8.54
N THR A 142 6.91 -12.96 -8.58
CA THR A 142 5.56 -13.35 -8.17
C THR A 142 5.52 -13.61 -6.67
N ILE A 143 4.58 -12.96 -5.99
CA ILE A 143 4.28 -13.24 -4.58
C ILE A 143 3.12 -14.23 -4.50
N ALA A 144 3.43 -15.44 -3.99
CA ALA A 144 2.43 -16.46 -3.77
C ALA A 144 1.60 -16.12 -2.53
N MET A 145 0.32 -15.86 -2.73
CA MET A 145 -0.65 -15.68 -1.65
C MET A 145 -2.06 -16.01 -2.16
N GLU A 146 -2.92 -16.41 -1.25
CA GLU A 146 -4.34 -16.57 -1.61
C GLU A 146 -4.95 -15.19 -1.91
N PRO A 147 -5.64 -15.04 -3.04
CA PRO A 147 -6.33 -13.81 -3.38
C PRO A 147 -7.40 -13.45 -2.34
N ILE A 148 -7.38 -12.23 -1.84
CA ILE A 148 -8.34 -11.76 -0.84
C ILE A 148 -9.28 -10.74 -1.50
N ASP A 149 -10.58 -11.07 -1.54
CA ASP A 149 -11.60 -10.19 -2.09
C ASP A 149 -12.06 -9.17 -1.05
N VAL A 150 -11.34 -8.06 -1.01
CA VAL A 150 -11.63 -6.92 -0.11
C VAL A 150 -11.24 -5.61 -0.79
N SER A 151 -12.00 -4.56 -0.51
CA SER A 151 -11.69 -3.22 -0.99
C SER A 151 -11.95 -2.15 0.07
N SER A 152 -11.20 -1.05 0.00
CA SER A 152 -11.43 0.12 0.87
C SER A 152 -12.84 0.70 0.68
N SER A 153 -13.41 0.61 -0.51
CA SER A 153 -14.77 1.07 -0.81
C SER A 153 -15.81 0.26 -0.07
N GLU A 154 -15.65 -1.06 0.00
CA GLU A 154 -16.53 -1.93 0.77
C GLU A 154 -16.45 -1.64 2.28
N VAL A 155 -15.23 -1.44 2.81
CA VAL A 155 -15.06 -1.05 4.22
C VAL A 155 -15.82 0.25 4.52
N ARG A 156 -15.63 1.29 3.70
CA ARG A 156 -16.33 2.58 3.90
C ARG A 156 -17.84 2.46 3.75
N ARG A 157 -18.32 1.63 2.82
CA ARG A 157 -19.76 1.35 2.67
C ARG A 157 -20.35 0.75 3.95
N ARG A 158 -19.66 -0.27 4.49
CA ARG A 158 -20.12 -0.95 5.71
C ARG A 158 -20.15 -0.02 6.91
N VAL A 159 -19.10 0.78 7.11
CA VAL A 159 -19.08 1.76 8.21
C VAL A 159 -20.29 2.69 8.13
N ARG A 160 -20.59 3.27 6.94
CA ARG A 160 -21.76 4.13 6.75
C ARG A 160 -23.09 3.43 7.03
N ALA A 161 -23.15 2.13 6.74
CA ALA A 161 -24.36 1.33 6.97
C ALA A 161 -24.45 0.79 8.42
N GLY A 162 -23.48 1.06 9.28
CA GLY A 162 -23.41 0.47 10.63
C GLY A 162 -23.16 -1.04 10.62
N GLU A 163 -22.66 -1.59 9.51
CA GLU A 163 -22.34 -3.00 9.36
C GLU A 163 -20.94 -3.32 9.93
N PRO A 164 -20.68 -4.56 10.40
CA PRO A 164 -19.37 -4.94 10.92
C PRO A 164 -18.31 -4.93 9.83
N ILE A 165 -17.09 -4.49 10.20
CA ILE A 165 -15.89 -4.49 9.34
C ILE A 165 -14.81 -5.44 9.86
N GLU A 166 -15.13 -6.25 10.88
CA GLU A 166 -14.25 -7.29 11.39
C GLU A 166 -13.83 -8.24 10.26
N GLY A 167 -12.54 -8.59 10.24
CA GLY A 167 -11.96 -9.42 9.18
C GLY A 167 -11.71 -8.71 7.83
N LEU A 168 -12.19 -7.48 7.63
CA LEU A 168 -11.88 -6.69 6.44
C LEU A 168 -10.67 -5.76 6.66
N VAL A 169 -10.47 -5.32 7.89
CA VAL A 169 -9.35 -4.52 8.34
C VAL A 169 -8.70 -5.18 9.56
N THR A 170 -7.51 -4.73 9.95
CA THR A 170 -6.90 -5.22 11.18
C THR A 170 -7.59 -4.61 12.41
N PRO A 171 -7.49 -5.25 13.60
CA PRO A 171 -8.08 -4.71 14.82
C PRO A 171 -7.61 -3.30 15.16
N HIS A 172 -6.33 -2.97 14.91
CA HIS A 172 -5.80 -1.62 15.14
C HIS A 172 -6.41 -0.59 14.18
N VAL A 173 -6.61 -0.95 12.90
CA VAL A 173 -7.27 -0.08 11.92
C VAL A 173 -8.74 0.11 12.28
N GLU A 174 -9.46 -0.95 12.68
CA GLU A 174 -10.85 -0.87 13.13
C GLU A 174 -10.99 0.04 14.35
N ALA A 175 -10.12 -0.13 15.35
CA ALA A 175 -10.10 0.72 16.54
C ALA A 175 -9.87 2.19 16.18
N ARG A 176 -8.96 2.47 15.23
CA ARG A 176 -8.68 3.83 14.76
C ARG A 176 -9.87 4.43 14.02
N ILE A 177 -10.53 3.67 13.13
CA ILE A 177 -11.74 4.12 12.42
C ILE A 177 -12.82 4.54 13.41
N ARG A 178 -13.05 3.72 14.45
CA ARG A 178 -14.06 4.01 15.50
C ARG A 178 -13.67 5.22 16.35
N ALA A 179 -12.41 5.29 16.80
CA ALA A 179 -11.94 6.37 17.66
C ALA A 179 -11.99 7.75 16.99
N ASP A 180 -11.66 7.82 15.70
CA ASP A 180 -11.63 9.08 14.94
C ASP A 180 -12.98 9.36 14.23
N GLY A 181 -14.01 8.50 14.36
CA GLY A 181 -15.31 8.67 13.71
C GLY A 181 -15.23 8.73 12.18
N LEU A 182 -14.35 7.92 11.58
CA LEU A 182 -14.10 7.97 10.14
C LEU A 182 -15.21 7.25 9.36
N TYR A 183 -15.53 7.79 8.18
CA TYR A 183 -16.45 7.18 7.19
C TYR A 183 -17.92 7.12 7.62
N LEU A 184 -18.34 7.86 8.64
CA LEU A 184 -19.74 7.96 9.10
C LEU A 184 -20.61 8.78 8.14
#